data_e7a706cb681950ac81c7cc11484b9b57
#
_entry.id   e7a706cb681950ac81c7cc11484b9b57
#
_cell.length_a   1.000
_cell.length_b   1.000
_cell.length_c   1.000
_cell.angle_alpha   90.00
_cell.angle_beta   90.00
_cell.angle_gamma   90.00
#
_symmetry.space_group_name_H-M   'P 1'
#
loop_
_entity.id
_entity.type
_entity.pdbx_description
1 polymer ?
#
loop_
_entity_poly.entity_id
_entity_poly.type
_entity_poly.pdbx_seq_one_letter_code
_entity_poly.pdbx_strand_id
1 'polypeptide(L)'
;MSRPIEHDGSIFRRKATKFWWMRYRERDGTLRRESTFTGDWQEAQKKLRERLQARDGNILEIVRKGESLIFGQWAETFVDCYSKPPFRAFKTHLANLRAVNHLNKAFATRTLANITADDVELYLRVRLRQRIRVTTRLGNVEGRRVVKPTTVHQELRVLRRILNVAVRKKLLPSNPCLGVEFPVSLKGLFRPHYVSWSEQQRIEQNAPDYLQNVVRIITETGLRVYKELLSMKKDQVDLENAVVWIPDSKTPNGVGELPLTKLAVEAFRDQIALSGIGAYLFPSELSATGYQCTLRTAWRHTLKRAKIPYFRIYDLRSTYATRLSAGGVADEWVTQLLRQGDSQVFKKYSQMKLKMQREALEKLNRQANEMTVQPTQAVPKSLGLGTVLAQV
;
A
#
# COMPACT_ATOMS: atom_id res chain seq x y z
N MET A 1 26.11 -2.97 -56.61
CA MET A 1 26.70 -3.54 -55.38
C MET A 1 27.15 -2.36 -54.47
N SER A 2 26.43 -2.11 -53.39
CA SER A 2 26.82 -1.08 -52.42
C SER A 2 28.03 -1.56 -51.64
N ARG A 3 29.09 -0.75 -51.59
CA ARG A 3 30.29 -1.05 -50.77
C ARG A 3 29.86 -1.25 -49.31
N PRO A 4 30.43 -2.27 -48.61
CA PRO A 4 30.16 -2.41 -47.18
C PRO A 4 30.57 -1.12 -46.50
N ILE A 5 29.73 -0.57 -45.64
CA ILE A 5 29.99 0.62 -44.83
C ILE A 5 30.89 0.16 -43.69
N GLU A 6 32.22 0.19 -43.91
CA GLU A 6 33.21 -0.37 -43.00
C GLU A 6 33.40 0.42 -41.70
N HIS A 7 32.88 1.65 -41.59
CA HIS A 7 32.94 2.47 -40.37
C HIS A 7 31.67 3.33 -40.22
N ASP A 8 30.71 2.82 -39.56
CA ASP A 8 29.44 3.50 -39.28
C ASP A 8 29.59 4.67 -38.29
N GLY A 9 30.76 4.77 -37.64
CA GLY A 9 31.17 5.86 -36.76
C GLY A 9 32.66 5.88 -36.51
N SER A 10 33.19 7.03 -36.11
CA SER A 10 34.59 7.19 -35.76
C SER A 10 34.80 8.15 -34.60
N ILE A 11 35.91 8.00 -33.88
CA ILE A 11 36.35 8.87 -32.81
C ILE A 11 37.52 9.71 -33.29
N PHE A 12 37.54 10.99 -32.96
CA PHE A 12 38.59 11.92 -33.34
C PHE A 12 38.85 12.96 -32.26
N ARG A 13 39.99 13.60 -32.29
CA ARG A 13 40.30 14.75 -31.43
C ARG A 13 40.10 16.05 -32.18
N ARG A 14 39.58 17.04 -31.51
CA ARG A 14 39.57 18.44 -31.96
C ARG A 14 40.75 19.19 -31.33
N LYS A 15 41.41 20.08 -32.10
CA LYS A 15 42.61 20.82 -31.67
C LYS A 15 42.39 21.67 -30.40
N ALA A 16 41.16 22.08 -30.08
CA ALA A 16 40.85 22.98 -28.97
C ALA A 16 40.22 22.29 -27.74
N THR A 17 40.13 20.96 -27.69
CA THR A 17 39.45 20.28 -26.59
C THR A 17 40.28 19.10 -26.05
N LYS A 18 40.21 18.92 -24.74
CA LYS A 18 40.81 17.73 -24.06
C LYS A 18 39.96 16.46 -24.22
N PHE A 19 38.79 16.58 -24.74
CA PHE A 19 37.82 15.46 -24.88
C PHE A 19 37.89 14.86 -26.27
N TRP A 20 37.60 13.55 -26.33
CA TRP A 20 37.35 12.86 -27.57
C TRP A 20 36.02 13.27 -28.16
N TRP A 21 35.91 13.29 -29.47
CA TRP A 21 34.69 13.54 -30.23
C TRP A 21 34.33 12.31 -31.03
N MET A 22 33.02 12.01 -31.17
CA MET A 22 32.52 10.94 -32.01
C MET A 22 31.80 11.54 -33.21
N ARG A 23 31.89 10.82 -34.33
CA ARG A 23 31.23 11.10 -35.58
C ARG A 23 30.52 9.85 -36.03
N TYR A 24 29.22 9.96 -36.35
CA TYR A 24 28.41 8.83 -36.82
C TYR A 24 27.28 9.37 -37.72
N ARG A 25 26.63 8.47 -38.51
CA ARG A 25 25.46 8.79 -39.32
C ARG A 25 24.20 8.41 -38.59
N GLU A 26 23.21 9.27 -38.67
CA GLU A 26 21.83 8.95 -38.25
C GLU A 26 21.14 8.08 -39.30
N ARG A 27 19.95 7.57 -38.99
CA ARG A 27 19.20 6.74 -39.94
C ARG A 27 18.78 7.46 -41.21
N ASP A 28 18.56 8.76 -41.15
CA ASP A 28 18.27 9.63 -42.29
C ASP A 28 19.54 9.96 -43.15
N GLY A 29 20.69 9.41 -42.78
CA GLY A 29 21.98 9.66 -43.41
C GLY A 29 22.72 10.90 -42.92
N THR A 30 22.12 11.75 -42.07
CA THR A 30 22.72 12.96 -41.52
C THR A 30 23.96 12.64 -40.70
N LEU A 31 25.06 13.33 -41.00
CA LEU A 31 26.34 13.16 -40.28
C LEU A 31 26.33 14.00 -38.99
N ARG A 32 26.39 13.33 -37.84
CA ARG A 32 26.45 13.98 -36.54
C ARG A 32 27.88 13.94 -35.95
N ARG A 33 28.20 15.00 -35.18
CA ARG A 33 29.44 15.11 -34.41
C ARG A 33 29.09 15.56 -33.01
N GLU A 34 29.47 14.74 -32.02
CA GLU A 34 29.18 14.99 -30.61
C GLU A 34 30.45 14.81 -29.76
N SER A 35 30.56 15.57 -28.66
CA SER A 35 31.62 15.36 -27.68
C SER A 35 31.30 14.13 -26.83
N THR A 36 32.28 13.31 -26.55
CA THR A 36 32.15 12.19 -25.60
C THR A 36 32.27 12.65 -24.15
N PHE A 37 32.69 13.88 -23.92
CA PHE A 37 33.02 14.44 -22.60
C PHE A 37 34.00 13.62 -21.77
N THR A 38 34.81 12.77 -22.41
CA THR A 38 35.87 12.01 -21.79
C THR A 38 37.21 12.18 -22.53
N GLY A 39 38.30 12.17 -21.78
CA GLY A 39 39.65 12.13 -22.31
C GLY A 39 40.19 10.71 -22.55
N ASP A 40 39.46 9.71 -22.01
CA ASP A 40 39.80 8.30 -22.16
C ASP A 40 39.28 7.73 -23.47
N TRP A 41 40.14 7.02 -24.19
CA TRP A 41 39.86 6.43 -25.49
C TRP A 41 38.85 5.26 -25.40
N GLN A 42 39.01 4.40 -24.40
CA GLN A 42 38.15 3.22 -24.26
C GLN A 42 36.74 3.62 -23.89
N GLU A 43 36.61 4.61 -22.98
CA GLU A 43 35.33 5.17 -22.61
C GLU A 43 34.67 5.89 -23.80
N ALA A 44 35.43 6.61 -24.61
CA ALA A 44 34.92 7.26 -25.82
C ALA A 44 34.40 6.24 -26.85
N GLN A 45 35.13 5.13 -27.05
CA GLN A 45 34.68 4.03 -27.91
C GLN A 45 33.39 3.37 -27.37
N LYS A 46 33.30 3.18 -26.06
CA LYS A 46 32.06 2.65 -25.44
C LYS A 46 30.88 3.56 -25.72
N LYS A 47 31.03 4.87 -25.53
CA LYS A 47 29.97 5.86 -25.82
C LYS A 47 29.56 5.88 -27.31
N LEU A 48 30.50 5.73 -28.21
CA LEU A 48 30.17 5.60 -29.65
C LEU A 48 29.34 4.36 -29.91
N ARG A 49 29.73 3.19 -29.35
CA ARG A 49 28.96 1.95 -29.51
C ARG A 49 27.55 2.07 -28.94
N GLU A 50 27.41 2.64 -27.76
CA GLU A 50 26.10 2.90 -27.13
C GLU A 50 25.24 3.82 -28.02
N ARG A 51 25.84 4.83 -28.63
CA ARG A 51 25.14 5.76 -29.54
C ARG A 51 24.66 5.08 -30.82
N LEU A 52 25.49 4.22 -31.40
CA LEU A 52 25.13 3.42 -32.57
C LEU A 52 24.03 2.39 -32.24
N GLN A 53 24.12 1.70 -31.11
CA GLN A 53 23.08 0.80 -30.63
C GLN A 53 21.75 1.52 -30.43
N ALA A 54 21.78 2.72 -29.82
CA ALA A 54 20.57 3.55 -29.63
C ALA A 54 19.95 3.97 -30.95
N ARG A 55 20.77 4.32 -31.96
CA ARG A 55 20.34 4.59 -33.32
C ARG A 55 19.66 3.37 -33.97
N ASP A 56 20.32 2.24 -33.92
CA ASP A 56 19.85 0.99 -34.53
C ASP A 56 18.58 0.47 -33.85
N GLY A 57 18.48 0.66 -32.53
CA GLY A 57 17.28 0.39 -31.73
C GLY A 57 16.16 1.43 -31.88
N ASN A 58 16.34 2.49 -32.69
CA ASN A 58 15.38 3.58 -32.84
C ASN A 58 15.01 4.33 -31.55
N ILE A 59 15.93 4.41 -30.59
CA ILE A 59 15.75 5.08 -29.31
C ILE A 59 16.70 6.28 -29.13
N LEU A 60 17.47 6.66 -30.14
CA LEU A 60 18.47 7.72 -30.06
C LEU A 60 17.91 9.05 -29.58
N GLU A 61 16.74 9.47 -30.11
CA GLU A 61 16.06 10.69 -29.69
C GLU A 61 15.57 10.63 -28.24
N ILE A 62 15.18 9.44 -27.78
CA ILE A 62 14.77 9.23 -26.39
C ILE A 62 15.97 9.40 -25.47
N VAL A 63 17.12 8.83 -25.83
CA VAL A 63 18.37 8.95 -25.06
C VAL A 63 18.80 10.41 -24.96
N ARG A 64 18.79 11.14 -26.08
CA ARG A 64 19.13 12.57 -26.10
C ARG A 64 18.22 13.42 -25.21
N LYS A 65 16.92 13.18 -25.25
CA LYS A 65 15.97 13.86 -24.35
C LYS A 65 16.29 13.59 -22.89
N GLY A 66 16.62 12.36 -22.55
CA GLY A 66 17.03 11.98 -21.20
C GLY A 66 18.35 12.63 -20.75
N GLU A 67 19.28 12.85 -21.68
CA GLU A 67 20.56 13.53 -21.42
C GLU A 67 20.41 15.03 -21.23
N SER A 68 19.38 15.65 -21.81
CA SER A 68 19.13 17.10 -21.73
C SER A 68 18.28 17.50 -20.53
N LEU A 69 17.45 16.60 -19.98
CA LEU A 69 16.48 16.91 -18.94
C LEU A 69 17.00 16.49 -17.56
N ILE A 70 17.10 17.44 -16.64
CA ILE A 70 17.49 17.16 -15.25
C ILE A 70 16.31 16.65 -14.43
N PHE A 71 16.61 15.75 -13.49
CA PHE A 71 15.62 15.11 -12.63
C PHE A 71 14.75 16.10 -11.84
N GLY A 72 15.34 17.18 -11.32
CA GLY A 72 14.61 18.20 -10.55
C GLY A 72 13.45 18.80 -11.33
N GLN A 73 13.72 19.25 -12.57
CA GLN A 73 12.69 19.82 -13.45
C GLN A 73 11.61 18.79 -13.82
N TRP A 74 12.02 17.57 -14.11
CA TRP A 74 11.08 16.49 -14.39
C TRP A 74 10.22 16.12 -13.19
N ALA A 75 10.81 16.09 -11.98
CA ALA A 75 10.08 15.81 -10.75
C ALA A 75 9.03 16.90 -10.43
N GLU A 76 9.33 18.15 -10.70
CA GLU A 76 8.34 19.26 -10.62
C GLU A 76 7.19 19.05 -11.60
N THR A 77 7.50 18.80 -12.87
CA THR A 77 6.50 18.46 -13.89
C THR A 77 5.65 17.26 -13.48
N PHE A 78 6.28 16.21 -12.91
CA PHE A 78 5.55 15.06 -12.41
C PHE A 78 4.61 15.42 -11.26
N VAL A 79 5.04 16.23 -10.32
CA VAL A 79 4.21 16.68 -9.19
C VAL A 79 3.00 17.45 -9.69
N ASP A 80 3.21 18.36 -10.64
CA ASP A 80 2.14 19.22 -11.17
C ASP A 80 1.15 18.45 -12.05
N CYS A 81 1.62 17.63 -12.96
CA CYS A 81 0.78 16.99 -13.97
C CYS A 81 0.26 15.61 -13.57
N TYR A 82 0.88 14.90 -12.59
CA TYR A 82 0.55 13.51 -12.29
C TYR A 82 0.29 13.22 -10.81
N SER A 83 0.46 14.22 -9.94
CA SER A 83 0.31 14.05 -8.49
C SER A 83 -0.75 14.96 -7.88
N LYS A 84 -0.94 16.17 -8.36
CA LYS A 84 -1.99 17.08 -7.86
C LYS A 84 -3.41 16.51 -8.06
N PRO A 85 -4.36 16.85 -7.19
CA PRO A 85 -5.78 16.60 -7.48
C PRO A 85 -6.20 17.23 -8.82
N PRO A 86 -7.07 16.60 -9.59
CA PRO A 86 -7.85 15.36 -9.28
C PRO A 86 -7.10 14.07 -9.60
N PHE A 87 -5.90 14.10 -10.18
CA PHE A 87 -5.15 12.89 -10.58
C PHE A 87 -4.82 11.97 -9.41
N ARG A 88 -4.58 12.55 -8.23
CA ARG A 88 -4.39 11.80 -6.97
C ARG A 88 -5.10 12.50 -5.82
N ALA A 89 -5.54 11.72 -4.85
CA ALA A 89 -6.09 12.26 -3.61
C ALA A 89 -5.05 13.17 -2.92
N PHE A 90 -5.50 14.26 -2.31
CA PHE A 90 -4.66 15.28 -1.68
C PHE A 90 -3.62 14.72 -0.71
N LYS A 91 -4.00 13.74 0.13
CA LYS A 91 -3.06 13.08 1.05
C LYS A 91 -1.95 12.31 0.31
N THR A 92 -2.25 11.73 -0.84
CA THR A 92 -1.25 11.05 -1.69
C THR A 92 -0.32 12.05 -2.33
N HIS A 93 -0.85 13.19 -2.82
CA HIS A 93 -0.05 14.28 -3.34
C HIS A 93 0.94 14.82 -2.30
N LEU A 94 0.49 15.09 -1.08
CA LEU A 94 1.39 15.51 0.01
C LEU A 94 2.49 14.48 0.32
N ALA A 95 2.16 13.19 0.25
CA ALA A 95 3.15 12.13 0.44
C ALA A 95 4.17 12.09 -0.71
N ASN A 96 3.73 12.30 -1.94
CA ASN A 96 4.60 12.38 -3.11
C ASN A 96 5.52 13.62 -3.03
N LEU A 97 5.00 14.78 -2.63
CA LEU A 97 5.80 15.99 -2.42
C LEU A 97 6.94 15.76 -1.41
N ARG A 98 6.62 15.13 -0.27
CA ARG A 98 7.64 14.80 0.73
C ARG A 98 8.70 13.86 0.19
N ALA A 99 8.30 12.85 -0.59
CA ALA A 99 9.24 11.92 -1.23
C ALA A 99 10.12 12.66 -2.25
N VAL A 100 9.53 13.49 -3.12
CA VAL A 100 10.27 14.28 -4.12
C VAL A 100 11.28 15.21 -3.44
N ASN A 101 10.93 15.87 -2.34
CA ASN A 101 11.87 16.71 -1.58
C ASN A 101 13.10 15.93 -1.07
N HIS A 102 12.94 14.64 -0.74
CA HIS A 102 14.08 13.80 -0.37
C HIS A 102 14.86 13.31 -1.59
N LEU A 103 14.18 12.92 -2.66
CA LEU A 103 14.80 12.49 -3.91
C LEU A 103 15.60 13.61 -4.56
N ASN A 104 15.10 14.83 -4.55
CA ASN A 104 15.80 16.01 -5.09
C ASN A 104 17.14 16.28 -4.39
N LYS A 105 17.30 15.91 -3.11
CA LYS A 105 18.60 16.03 -2.44
C LYS A 105 19.69 15.15 -3.04
N ALA A 106 19.31 14.05 -3.68
CA ALA A 106 20.24 13.12 -4.30
C ALA A 106 20.33 13.27 -5.82
N PHE A 107 19.22 13.62 -6.48
CA PHE A 107 19.10 13.49 -7.92
C PHE A 107 18.79 14.80 -8.66
N ALA A 108 18.46 15.92 -7.98
CA ALA A 108 17.93 17.13 -8.63
C ALA A 108 18.81 17.65 -9.78
N THR A 109 20.12 17.61 -9.64
CA THR A 109 21.09 18.14 -10.63
C THR A 109 21.52 17.09 -11.67
N ARG A 110 21.12 15.83 -11.51
CA ARG A 110 21.45 14.78 -12.47
C ARG A 110 20.50 14.79 -13.65
N THR A 111 20.99 14.51 -14.84
CA THR A 111 20.11 14.26 -15.99
C THR A 111 19.41 12.91 -15.82
N LEU A 112 18.24 12.76 -16.44
CA LEU A 112 17.47 11.51 -16.32
C LEU A 112 18.28 10.30 -16.82
N ALA A 113 19.04 10.47 -17.90
CA ALA A 113 19.87 9.40 -18.48
C ALA A 113 21.04 8.99 -17.57
N ASN A 114 21.50 9.88 -16.68
CA ASN A 114 22.62 9.63 -15.78
C ASN A 114 22.21 9.04 -14.43
N ILE A 115 20.95 8.71 -14.24
CA ILE A 115 20.49 7.99 -13.04
C ILE A 115 20.54 6.50 -13.33
N THR A 116 21.45 5.79 -12.64
CA THR A 116 21.65 4.35 -12.79
C THR A 116 20.98 3.55 -11.68
N ALA A 117 20.91 2.23 -11.84
CA ALA A 117 20.45 1.32 -10.79
C ALA A 117 21.33 1.43 -9.52
N ASP A 118 22.65 1.52 -9.71
CA ASP A 118 23.63 1.66 -8.61
C ASP A 118 23.41 2.94 -7.81
N ASP A 119 23.05 4.05 -8.47
CA ASP A 119 22.71 5.31 -7.81
C ASP A 119 21.46 5.17 -6.94
N VAL A 120 20.47 4.45 -7.43
CA VAL A 120 19.24 4.18 -6.67
C VAL A 120 19.54 3.30 -5.45
N GLU A 121 20.34 2.26 -5.62
CA GLU A 121 20.76 1.41 -4.49
C GLU A 121 21.58 2.18 -3.46
N LEU A 122 22.52 3.00 -3.90
CA LEU A 122 23.30 3.87 -3.03
C LEU A 122 22.39 4.82 -2.24
N TYR A 123 21.42 5.45 -2.92
CA TYR A 123 20.42 6.28 -2.26
C TYR A 123 19.69 5.52 -1.15
N LEU A 124 19.21 4.29 -1.43
CA LEU A 124 18.49 3.48 -0.46
C LEU A 124 19.35 3.15 0.77
N ARG A 125 20.61 2.76 0.55
CA ARG A 125 21.56 2.42 1.63
C ARG A 125 21.85 3.64 2.52
N VAL A 126 22.12 4.79 1.92
CA VAL A 126 22.37 6.04 2.66
C VAL A 126 21.14 6.48 3.42
N ARG A 127 19.97 6.44 2.76
CA ARG A 127 18.71 6.92 3.33
C ARG A 127 18.23 6.08 4.53
N LEU A 128 18.45 4.77 4.49
CA LEU A 128 18.13 3.85 5.60
C LEU A 128 18.98 4.11 6.85
N ARG A 129 20.18 4.64 6.71
CA ARG A 129 21.07 5.01 7.83
C ARG A 129 20.84 6.42 8.35
N GLN A 130 20.13 7.24 7.59
CA GLN A 130 19.92 8.65 7.92
C GLN A 130 18.99 8.80 9.13
N ARG A 131 19.36 9.68 10.07
CA ARG A 131 18.51 10.02 11.21
C ARG A 131 17.39 10.96 10.80
N ILE A 132 16.26 10.88 11.50
CA ILE A 132 15.14 11.79 11.29
C ILE A 132 15.50 13.18 11.83
N ARG A 133 15.06 14.24 11.13
CA ARG A 133 15.10 15.59 11.65
C ARG A 133 13.82 15.86 12.44
N VAL A 134 13.97 16.41 13.63
CA VAL A 134 12.87 16.80 14.53
C VAL A 134 12.87 18.30 14.64
N THR A 135 11.74 18.93 14.32
CA THR A 135 11.56 20.37 14.52
C THR A 135 11.27 20.63 15.99
N THR A 136 12.12 21.37 16.63
CA THR A 136 11.96 21.87 17.99
C THR A 136 11.69 23.37 17.98
N ARG A 137 11.41 23.96 19.13
CA ARG A 137 11.27 25.44 19.26
C ARG A 137 12.55 26.20 18.89
N LEU A 138 13.71 25.54 19.03
CA LEU A 138 15.05 26.09 18.71
C LEU A 138 15.54 25.75 17.29
N GLY A 139 14.66 25.17 16.44
CA GLY A 139 15.00 24.78 15.09
C GLY A 139 15.00 23.27 14.85
N ASN A 140 15.54 22.86 13.70
CA ASN A 140 15.61 21.45 13.32
C ASN A 140 16.82 20.77 13.94
N VAL A 141 16.60 19.76 14.75
CA VAL A 141 17.65 18.96 15.42
C VAL A 141 17.64 17.54 14.86
N GLU A 142 18.80 16.92 14.78
CA GLU A 142 18.91 15.50 14.43
C GLU A 142 18.38 14.63 15.58
N GLY A 143 17.36 13.84 15.27
CA GLY A 143 16.74 12.94 16.24
C GLY A 143 17.54 11.64 16.42
N ARG A 144 17.30 10.95 17.53
CA ARG A 144 17.95 9.66 17.83
C ARG A 144 17.50 8.52 16.90
N ARG A 145 16.36 8.65 16.26
CA ARG A 145 15.75 7.57 15.43
C ARG A 145 16.21 7.69 13.99
N VAL A 146 16.49 6.56 13.37
CA VAL A 146 16.71 6.46 11.91
C VAL A 146 15.38 6.48 11.15
N VAL A 147 15.46 6.80 9.86
CA VAL A 147 14.29 6.79 8.97
C VAL A 147 13.75 5.36 8.86
N LYS A 148 12.44 5.22 8.99
CA LYS A 148 11.80 3.88 8.91
C LYS A 148 11.94 3.28 7.52
N PRO A 149 12.24 1.98 7.39
CA PRO A 149 12.32 1.29 6.09
C PRO A 149 11.07 1.50 5.22
N THR A 150 9.87 1.53 5.82
CA THR A 150 8.61 1.82 5.10
C THR A 150 8.57 3.20 4.47
N THR A 151 9.22 4.20 5.06
CA THR A 151 9.33 5.55 4.49
C THR A 151 10.25 5.55 3.28
N VAL A 152 11.43 4.93 3.41
CA VAL A 152 12.39 4.82 2.29
C VAL A 152 11.80 4.01 1.14
N HIS A 153 11.09 2.94 1.44
CA HIS A 153 10.37 2.18 0.41
C HIS A 153 9.29 3.00 -0.30
N GLN A 154 8.59 3.89 0.42
CA GLN A 154 7.65 4.81 -0.22
C GLN A 154 8.36 5.81 -1.14
N GLU A 155 9.55 6.30 -0.76
CA GLU A 155 10.39 7.16 -1.60
C GLU A 155 10.80 6.42 -2.88
N LEU A 156 11.24 5.16 -2.79
CA LEU A 156 11.55 4.30 -3.95
C LEU A 156 10.32 4.11 -4.87
N ARG A 157 9.14 3.87 -4.30
CA ARG A 157 7.91 3.74 -5.09
C ARG A 157 7.57 5.01 -5.87
N VAL A 158 7.80 6.17 -5.26
CA VAL A 158 7.59 7.46 -5.93
C VAL A 158 8.62 7.66 -7.05
N LEU A 159 9.92 7.36 -6.79
CA LEU A 159 10.97 7.41 -7.81
C LEU A 159 10.64 6.50 -9.00
N ARG A 160 10.29 5.23 -8.74
CA ARG A 160 9.86 4.29 -9.79
C ARG A 160 8.73 4.85 -10.63
N ARG A 161 7.76 5.51 -9.99
CA ARG A 161 6.63 6.10 -10.70
C ARG A 161 7.04 7.31 -11.55
N ILE A 162 7.88 8.20 -11.03
CA ILE A 162 8.42 9.37 -11.77
C ILE A 162 9.12 8.90 -13.04
N LEU A 163 10.00 7.92 -12.91
CA LEU A 163 10.77 7.38 -14.03
C LEU A 163 9.91 6.53 -14.99
N ASN A 164 8.92 5.79 -14.50
CA ASN A 164 7.94 5.12 -15.37
C ASN A 164 7.13 6.11 -16.23
N VAL A 165 6.80 7.28 -15.67
CA VAL A 165 6.14 8.34 -16.47
C VAL A 165 7.12 8.91 -17.50
N ALA A 166 8.41 9.08 -17.16
CA ALA A 166 9.43 9.49 -18.10
C ALA A 166 9.58 8.52 -19.29
N VAL A 167 9.59 7.21 -19.01
CA VAL A 167 9.62 6.17 -20.05
C VAL A 167 8.38 6.26 -20.95
N ARG A 168 7.18 6.38 -20.38
CA ARG A 168 5.94 6.54 -21.18
C ARG A 168 5.93 7.80 -22.04
N LYS A 169 6.61 8.85 -21.58
CA LYS A 169 6.76 10.13 -22.32
C LYS A 169 7.94 10.10 -23.28
N LYS A 170 8.58 8.95 -23.48
CA LYS A 170 9.76 8.79 -24.35
C LYS A 170 10.90 9.78 -23.98
N LEU A 171 11.11 9.96 -22.68
CA LEU A 171 12.23 10.73 -22.12
C LEU A 171 13.35 9.81 -21.59
N LEU A 172 13.04 8.53 -21.40
CA LEU A 172 13.99 7.48 -21.04
C LEU A 172 13.65 6.20 -21.82
N PRO A 173 14.63 5.41 -22.23
CA PRO A 173 14.39 4.13 -22.88
C PRO A 173 13.88 3.06 -21.90
N SER A 174 14.37 3.08 -20.67
CA SER A 174 13.98 2.14 -19.60
C SER A 174 14.05 2.81 -18.24
N ASN A 175 13.38 2.22 -17.25
CA ASN A 175 13.41 2.73 -15.88
C ASN A 175 14.57 2.07 -15.11
N PRO A 176 15.58 2.84 -14.64
CA PRO A 176 16.71 2.31 -13.89
C PRO A 176 16.33 1.69 -12.53
N CYS A 177 15.11 1.92 -12.03
CA CYS A 177 14.62 1.25 -10.83
C CYS A 177 14.10 -0.19 -11.10
N LEU A 178 14.04 -0.65 -12.37
CA LEU A 178 13.70 -2.03 -12.68
C LEU A 178 14.84 -2.94 -12.21
N GLY A 179 14.50 -3.98 -11.47
CA GLY A 179 15.50 -4.90 -10.91
C GLY A 179 16.15 -4.44 -9.59
N VAL A 180 16.00 -3.16 -9.19
CA VAL A 180 16.50 -2.72 -7.89
C VAL A 180 15.65 -3.35 -6.77
N GLU A 181 16.28 -4.17 -5.94
CA GLU A 181 15.65 -4.74 -4.77
C GLU A 181 15.73 -3.80 -3.57
N PHE A 182 14.67 -3.82 -2.74
CA PHE A 182 14.71 -3.06 -1.50
C PHE A 182 15.48 -3.86 -0.45
N PRO A 183 16.56 -3.30 0.16
CA PRO A 183 17.52 -4.08 0.94
C PRO A 183 17.02 -4.60 2.29
N VAL A 184 15.78 -4.28 2.67
CA VAL A 184 15.17 -4.67 3.96
C VAL A 184 13.82 -5.32 3.70
N SER A 185 13.59 -6.49 4.27
CA SER A 185 12.26 -7.11 4.21
C SER A 185 11.23 -6.24 4.94
N LEU A 186 10.16 -5.90 4.25
CA LEU A 186 9.02 -5.18 4.83
C LEU A 186 7.95 -6.13 5.38
N LYS A 187 8.10 -7.43 5.13
CA LYS A 187 7.17 -8.45 5.64
C LYS A 187 7.31 -8.56 7.17
N GLY A 188 6.20 -8.60 7.87
CA GLY A 188 6.19 -8.77 9.34
C GLY A 188 6.54 -7.53 10.17
N LEU A 189 6.91 -6.40 9.57
CA LEU A 189 7.20 -5.16 10.29
C LEU A 189 5.97 -4.56 11.01
N PHE A 190 4.81 -5.00 10.64
CA PHE A 190 3.57 -4.52 11.22
C PHE A 190 2.65 -5.70 11.56
N ARG A 191 2.29 -5.78 12.83
CA ARG A 191 1.18 -6.63 13.31
C ARG A 191 0.10 -5.70 13.86
N PRO A 192 -1.17 -5.82 13.40
CA PRO A 192 -2.28 -5.11 14.03
C PRO A 192 -2.41 -5.55 15.50
N HIS A 193 -2.72 -4.63 16.38
CA HIS A 193 -3.07 -4.97 17.75
C HIS A 193 -4.49 -5.56 17.77
N TYR A 194 -4.64 -6.72 18.38
CA TYR A 194 -5.95 -7.26 18.69
C TYR A 194 -6.37 -6.77 20.08
N VAL A 195 -7.51 -6.12 20.15
CA VAL A 195 -8.06 -5.59 21.40
C VAL A 195 -8.93 -6.69 22.04
N SER A 196 -8.48 -7.21 23.19
CA SER A 196 -9.28 -8.14 23.97
C SER A 196 -10.53 -7.45 24.57
N TRP A 197 -11.52 -8.22 24.99
CA TRP A 197 -12.71 -7.64 25.59
C TRP A 197 -12.39 -6.81 26.84
N SER A 198 -11.53 -7.32 27.71
CA SER A 198 -11.08 -6.61 28.92
C SER A 198 -10.28 -5.32 28.60
N GLU A 199 -9.49 -5.31 27.53
CA GLU A 199 -8.83 -4.10 27.08
C GLU A 199 -9.84 -3.08 26.54
N GLN A 200 -10.83 -3.52 25.77
CA GLN A 200 -11.90 -2.66 25.26
C GLN A 200 -12.66 -1.99 26.40
N GLN A 201 -13.09 -2.74 27.40
CA GLN A 201 -13.78 -2.20 28.58
C GLN A 201 -12.92 -1.15 29.31
N ARG A 202 -11.62 -1.43 29.50
CA ARG A 202 -10.70 -0.45 30.12
C ARG A 202 -10.53 0.81 29.26
N ILE A 203 -10.52 0.67 27.95
CA ILE A 203 -10.45 1.81 27.02
C ILE A 203 -11.73 2.65 27.18
N GLU A 204 -12.88 2.03 27.13
CA GLU A 204 -14.18 2.69 27.23
C GLU A 204 -14.31 3.44 28.57
N GLN A 205 -13.98 2.82 29.69
CA GLN A 205 -14.02 3.44 31.04
C GLN A 205 -13.09 4.67 31.18
N ASN A 206 -12.05 4.75 30.37
CA ASN A 206 -11.07 5.85 30.41
C ASN A 206 -11.19 6.81 29.22
N ALA A 207 -12.16 6.58 28.32
CA ALA A 207 -12.42 7.42 27.16
C ALA A 207 -13.47 8.48 27.47
N PRO A 208 -13.43 9.67 26.87
CA PRO A 208 -14.57 10.57 26.83
C PRO A 208 -15.70 9.94 26.01
N ASP A 209 -16.96 10.32 26.29
CA ASP A 209 -18.16 9.66 25.77
C ASP A 209 -18.16 9.47 24.24
N TYR A 210 -17.83 10.52 23.49
CA TYR A 210 -17.75 10.42 22.04
C TYR A 210 -16.72 9.40 21.57
N LEU A 211 -15.63 9.19 22.33
CA LEU A 211 -14.57 8.23 21.96
C LEU A 211 -14.97 6.81 22.41
N GLN A 212 -15.75 6.64 23.47
CA GLN A 212 -16.37 5.37 23.82
C GLN A 212 -17.25 4.90 22.65
N ASN A 213 -18.12 5.79 22.14
CA ASN A 213 -18.98 5.50 21.01
C ASN A 213 -18.16 5.15 19.75
N VAL A 214 -17.07 5.86 19.46
CA VAL A 214 -16.14 5.52 18.36
C VAL A 214 -15.59 4.10 18.53
N VAL A 215 -15.17 3.70 19.73
CA VAL A 215 -14.63 2.36 19.99
C VAL A 215 -15.69 1.31 19.74
N ARG A 216 -16.87 1.46 20.31
CA ARG A 216 -18.02 0.53 20.13
C ARG A 216 -18.42 0.43 18.67
N ILE A 217 -18.63 1.56 18.00
CA ILE A 217 -19.04 1.57 16.59
C ILE A 217 -18.00 0.84 15.72
N ILE A 218 -16.69 1.11 15.88
CA ILE A 218 -15.69 0.48 15.02
C ILE A 218 -15.55 -1.01 15.31
N THR A 219 -15.62 -1.44 16.58
CA THR A 219 -15.51 -2.86 16.95
C THR A 219 -16.75 -3.67 16.59
N GLU A 220 -17.87 -3.03 16.30
CA GLU A 220 -19.14 -3.65 15.89
C GLU A 220 -19.45 -3.52 14.40
N THR A 221 -18.78 -2.61 13.68
CA THR A 221 -19.07 -2.33 12.26
C THR A 221 -17.87 -2.43 11.35
N GLY A 222 -16.67 -2.36 11.91
CA GLY A 222 -15.43 -2.27 11.14
C GLY A 222 -15.30 -1.02 10.27
N LEU A 223 -16.02 0.07 10.52
CA LEU A 223 -15.93 1.33 9.79
C LEU A 223 -14.52 1.91 9.78
N ARG A 224 -14.11 2.55 8.69
CA ARG A 224 -12.81 3.27 8.61
C ARG A 224 -12.95 4.61 9.34
N VAL A 225 -12.28 4.72 10.51
CA VAL A 225 -12.46 5.87 11.44
C VAL A 225 -12.36 7.22 10.76
N TYR A 226 -11.31 7.50 9.97
CA TYR A 226 -11.04 8.84 9.41
C TYR A 226 -11.69 9.12 8.05
N LYS A 227 -12.25 8.13 7.38
CA LYS A 227 -12.82 8.31 6.05
C LYS A 227 -14.33 8.08 6.03
N GLU A 228 -14.81 7.18 6.89
CA GLU A 228 -16.22 6.79 6.91
C GLU A 228 -16.90 7.32 8.18
N LEU A 229 -16.36 7.02 9.37
CA LEU A 229 -17.04 7.32 10.62
C LEU A 229 -17.02 8.80 11.00
N LEU A 230 -15.84 9.46 11.02
CA LEU A 230 -15.78 10.85 11.48
C LEU A 230 -16.44 11.86 10.53
N SER A 231 -16.52 11.56 9.24
CA SER A 231 -17.21 12.38 8.24
C SER A 231 -18.68 12.02 8.06
N MET A 232 -19.20 11.05 8.83
CA MET A 232 -20.56 10.55 8.71
C MET A 232 -21.58 11.59 9.17
N LYS A 233 -22.65 11.74 8.41
CA LYS A 233 -23.80 12.55 8.75
C LYS A 233 -24.86 11.70 9.44
N LYS A 234 -25.75 12.33 10.20
CA LYS A 234 -26.83 11.66 10.94
C LYS A 234 -27.85 10.98 10.01
N ASP A 235 -28.13 11.61 8.87
CA ASP A 235 -29.05 11.10 7.85
C ASP A 235 -28.58 9.81 7.17
N GLN A 236 -27.33 9.44 7.37
CA GLN A 236 -26.76 8.18 6.88
C GLN A 236 -27.04 7.01 7.83
N VAL A 237 -27.58 7.25 9.03
CA VAL A 237 -27.80 6.24 10.07
C VAL A 237 -29.29 6.00 10.22
N ASP A 238 -29.76 4.84 9.80
CA ASP A 238 -31.11 4.36 10.00
C ASP A 238 -31.14 3.44 11.23
N LEU A 239 -31.56 4.00 12.35
CA LEU A 239 -31.66 3.25 13.61
C LEU A 239 -32.85 2.30 13.68
N GLU A 240 -33.91 2.56 12.90
CA GLU A 240 -35.13 1.73 12.86
C GLU A 240 -34.86 0.44 12.11
N ASN A 241 -34.22 0.54 10.95
CA ASN A 241 -33.84 -0.61 10.13
C ASN A 241 -32.48 -1.20 10.51
N ALA A 242 -31.76 -0.61 11.48
CA ALA A 242 -30.42 -1.00 11.93
C ALA A 242 -29.42 -1.09 10.78
N VAL A 243 -29.37 -0.04 9.95
CA VAL A 243 -28.45 0.06 8.77
C VAL A 243 -27.77 1.41 8.75
N VAL A 244 -26.56 1.45 8.25
CA VAL A 244 -25.85 2.68 7.94
C VAL A 244 -25.46 2.72 6.47
N TRP A 245 -25.72 3.84 5.80
CA TRP A 245 -25.31 4.12 4.42
C TRP A 245 -23.95 4.81 4.36
N ILE A 246 -23.05 4.31 3.52
CA ILE A 246 -21.70 4.86 3.31
C ILE A 246 -21.56 5.32 1.87
N PRO A 247 -21.76 6.63 1.59
CA PRO A 247 -21.73 7.18 0.23
C PRO A 247 -20.32 7.34 -0.34
N ASP A 248 -19.29 7.44 0.52
CA ASP A 248 -17.91 7.65 0.09
C ASP A 248 -16.93 6.87 0.96
N SER A 249 -16.00 6.17 0.32
CA SER A 249 -14.98 5.39 0.99
C SER A 249 -13.63 5.50 0.27
N LYS A 250 -12.60 4.91 0.85
CA LYS A 250 -11.25 4.87 0.26
C LYS A 250 -11.18 4.06 -1.04
N THR A 251 -12.07 3.09 -1.20
CA THR A 251 -12.14 2.19 -2.36
C THR A 251 -13.59 2.10 -2.84
N PRO A 252 -13.85 1.90 -4.15
CA PRO A 252 -15.23 1.78 -4.66
C PRO A 252 -16.06 0.74 -3.89
N ASN A 253 -15.50 -0.41 -3.57
CA ASN A 253 -16.17 -1.48 -2.79
C ASN A 253 -16.50 -1.07 -1.34
N GLY A 254 -16.04 0.10 -0.90
CA GLY A 254 -16.34 0.62 0.42
C GLY A 254 -17.66 1.38 0.51
N VAL A 255 -18.26 1.74 -0.64
CA VAL A 255 -19.56 2.39 -0.74
C VAL A 255 -20.66 1.32 -0.62
N GLY A 256 -21.69 1.60 0.16
CA GLY A 256 -22.81 0.68 0.34
C GLY A 256 -23.43 0.71 1.73
N GLU A 257 -24.42 -0.11 1.93
CA GLU A 257 -25.08 -0.31 3.22
C GLU A 257 -24.32 -1.28 4.11
N LEU A 258 -24.42 -1.07 5.40
CA LEU A 258 -23.84 -1.94 6.42
C LEU A 258 -24.88 -2.19 7.52
N PRO A 259 -25.26 -3.46 7.79
CA PRO A 259 -26.14 -3.79 8.90
C PRO A 259 -25.45 -3.55 10.25
N LEU A 260 -26.24 -3.15 11.23
CA LEU A 260 -25.77 -2.82 12.58
C LEU A 260 -26.15 -3.91 13.57
N THR A 261 -25.24 -4.22 14.48
CA THR A 261 -25.56 -5.00 15.68
C THR A 261 -26.36 -4.15 16.66
N LYS A 262 -27.01 -4.77 17.64
CA LYS A 262 -27.74 -4.05 18.70
C LYS A 262 -26.84 -3.06 19.43
N LEU A 263 -25.60 -3.46 19.75
CA LEU A 263 -24.61 -2.61 20.40
C LEU A 263 -24.17 -1.44 19.51
N ALA A 264 -24.08 -1.66 18.19
CA ALA A 264 -23.80 -0.58 17.26
C ALA A 264 -24.95 0.43 17.20
N VAL A 265 -26.21 -0.03 17.16
CA VAL A 265 -27.41 0.83 17.19
C VAL A 265 -27.42 1.69 18.46
N GLU A 266 -27.14 1.11 19.62
CA GLU A 266 -27.04 1.84 20.89
C GLU A 266 -25.95 2.90 20.82
N ALA A 267 -24.74 2.52 20.38
CA ALA A 267 -23.62 3.45 20.27
C ALA A 267 -23.85 4.59 19.27
N PHE A 268 -24.55 4.33 18.17
CA PHE A 268 -24.96 5.37 17.22
C PHE A 268 -26.03 6.29 17.82
N ARG A 269 -27.01 5.74 18.54
CA ARG A 269 -28.06 6.52 19.24
C ARG A 269 -27.43 7.47 20.26
N ASP A 270 -26.53 6.95 21.10
CA ASP A 270 -25.79 7.74 22.10
C ASP A 270 -24.97 8.85 21.43
N GLN A 271 -24.33 8.52 20.29
CA GLN A 271 -23.54 9.52 19.57
C GLN A 271 -24.40 10.58 18.89
N ILE A 272 -25.58 10.23 18.35
CA ILE A 272 -26.52 11.19 17.78
C ILE A 272 -27.00 12.15 18.89
N ALA A 273 -27.34 11.63 20.06
CA ALA A 273 -27.74 12.45 21.20
C ALA A 273 -26.61 13.40 21.65
N LEU A 274 -25.38 12.89 21.73
CA LEU A 274 -24.21 13.66 22.15
C LEU A 274 -23.82 14.74 21.13
N SER A 275 -24.08 14.55 19.84
CA SER A 275 -23.64 15.46 18.78
C SER A 275 -24.46 16.76 18.67
N GLY A 276 -25.56 16.92 19.43
CA GLY A 276 -26.39 18.13 19.45
C GLY A 276 -27.08 18.43 18.10
N ILE A 277 -27.30 19.70 17.84
CA ILE A 277 -27.94 20.18 16.61
C ILE A 277 -26.87 20.27 15.51
N GLY A 278 -27.03 19.58 14.42
CA GLY A 278 -26.10 19.62 13.30
C GLY A 278 -26.12 18.35 12.47
N ALA A 279 -25.56 18.40 11.26
CA ALA A 279 -25.63 17.31 10.32
C ALA A 279 -24.66 16.16 10.64
N TYR A 280 -23.51 16.45 11.26
CA TYR A 280 -22.46 15.47 11.49
C TYR A 280 -22.61 14.74 12.82
N LEU A 281 -22.24 13.44 12.83
CA LEU A 281 -22.16 12.64 14.07
C LEU A 281 -21.01 13.11 15.01
N PHE A 282 -19.93 13.62 14.44
CA PHE A 282 -18.76 14.11 15.17
C PHE A 282 -18.46 15.54 14.76
N PRO A 283 -19.30 16.51 15.17
CA PRO A 283 -19.13 17.90 14.77
C PRO A 283 -17.83 18.51 15.37
N SER A 284 -17.26 19.49 14.68
CA SER A 284 -16.11 20.25 15.15
C SER A 284 -16.10 21.63 14.53
N GLU A 285 -16.25 22.65 15.36
CA GLU A 285 -16.16 24.05 14.98
C GLU A 285 -14.73 24.47 14.61
N LEU A 286 -13.73 23.79 15.17
CA LEU A 286 -12.31 24.04 14.89
C LEU A 286 -11.85 23.50 13.53
N SER A 287 -12.68 22.71 12.86
CA SER A 287 -12.36 22.11 11.57
C SER A 287 -13.07 22.81 10.44
N ALA A 288 -12.35 23.23 9.40
CA ALA A 288 -12.93 23.80 8.19
C ALA A 288 -13.92 22.84 7.47
N THR A 289 -13.91 21.55 7.81
CA THR A 289 -14.83 20.55 7.24
C THR A 289 -16.13 20.43 8.04
N GLY A 290 -16.26 21.10 9.18
CA GLY A 290 -17.41 21.00 10.08
C GLY A 290 -17.47 19.74 10.95
N TYR A 291 -16.52 18.79 10.75
CA TYR A 291 -16.44 17.56 11.53
C TYR A 291 -15.02 17.29 12.04
N GLN A 292 -14.91 16.43 13.04
CA GLN A 292 -13.65 16.08 13.66
C GLN A 292 -12.75 15.27 12.73
N CYS A 293 -11.58 15.80 12.38
CA CYS A 293 -10.65 15.18 11.43
C CYS A 293 -9.64 14.23 12.08
N THR A 294 -9.45 14.28 13.40
CA THR A 294 -8.44 13.48 14.10
C THR A 294 -8.84 13.17 15.54
N LEU A 295 -8.57 11.94 15.96
CA LEU A 295 -8.73 11.47 17.33
C LEU A 295 -7.38 11.19 18.00
N ARG A 296 -6.28 11.55 17.35
CA ARG A 296 -4.94 11.08 17.74
C ARG A 296 -4.55 11.45 19.18
N THR A 297 -4.84 12.67 19.59
CA THR A 297 -4.49 13.16 20.94
C THR A 297 -5.38 12.51 21.99
N ALA A 298 -6.70 12.50 21.79
CA ALA A 298 -7.65 11.87 22.69
C ALA A 298 -7.36 10.37 22.83
N TRP A 299 -7.10 9.67 21.73
CA TRP A 299 -6.72 8.27 21.72
C TRP A 299 -5.48 7.96 22.55
N ARG A 300 -4.42 8.74 22.38
CA ARG A 300 -3.18 8.59 23.15
C ARG A 300 -3.40 8.78 24.64
N HIS A 301 -4.16 9.80 25.02
CA HIS A 301 -4.45 10.08 26.43
C HIS A 301 -5.32 8.98 27.05
N THR A 302 -6.31 8.49 26.32
CA THR A 302 -7.16 7.37 26.75
C THR A 302 -6.33 6.10 26.98
N LEU A 303 -5.51 5.70 26.02
CA LEU A 303 -4.62 4.52 26.19
C LEU A 303 -3.68 4.68 27.37
N LYS A 304 -3.13 5.89 27.59
CA LYS A 304 -2.26 6.18 28.75
C LYS A 304 -3.02 6.01 30.07
N ARG A 305 -4.26 6.56 30.19
CA ARG A 305 -5.11 6.39 31.39
C ARG A 305 -5.49 4.92 31.61
N ALA A 306 -5.84 4.23 30.55
CA ALA A 306 -6.17 2.80 30.58
C ALA A 306 -4.96 1.89 30.84
N LYS A 307 -3.74 2.44 30.95
CA LYS A 307 -2.47 1.70 31.08
C LYS A 307 -2.27 0.63 30.00
N ILE A 308 -2.65 0.98 28.75
CA ILE A 308 -2.49 0.11 27.59
C ILE A 308 -1.40 0.69 26.67
N PRO A 309 -0.44 -0.12 26.20
CA PRO A 309 0.56 0.29 25.24
C PRO A 309 -0.07 0.90 23.99
N TYR A 310 0.57 1.93 23.41
CA TYR A 310 0.02 2.60 22.25
C TYR A 310 -0.12 1.67 21.04
N PHE A 311 -1.31 1.62 20.49
CA PHE A 311 -1.62 1.05 19.20
C PHE A 311 -2.49 2.02 18.38
N ARG A 312 -2.69 1.75 17.09
CA ARG A 312 -3.46 2.65 16.23
C ARG A 312 -4.95 2.40 16.42
N ILE A 313 -5.74 3.47 16.48
CA ILE A 313 -7.21 3.35 16.53
C ILE A 313 -7.77 2.53 15.35
N TYR A 314 -7.08 2.50 14.20
CA TYR A 314 -7.45 1.66 13.06
C TYR A 314 -7.41 0.16 13.36
N ASP A 315 -6.66 -0.27 14.37
CA ASP A 315 -6.54 -1.67 14.75
C ASP A 315 -7.83 -2.21 15.40
N LEU A 316 -8.76 -1.33 15.83
CA LEU A 316 -10.12 -1.70 16.22
C LEU A 316 -10.88 -2.38 15.06
N ARG A 317 -10.70 -1.93 13.83
CA ARG A 317 -11.26 -2.59 12.64
C ARG A 317 -10.64 -3.99 12.41
N SER A 318 -9.37 -4.16 12.74
CA SER A 318 -8.72 -5.48 12.70
C SER A 318 -9.29 -6.40 13.77
N THR A 319 -9.63 -5.83 14.94
CA THR A 319 -10.30 -6.55 16.02
C THR A 319 -11.68 -7.05 15.61
N TYR A 320 -12.49 -6.20 14.95
CA TYR A 320 -13.78 -6.61 14.37
C TYR A 320 -13.63 -7.79 13.41
N ALA A 321 -12.70 -7.68 12.44
CA ALA A 321 -12.42 -8.75 11.49
C ALA A 321 -12.03 -10.07 12.19
N THR A 322 -11.15 -9.99 13.20
CA THR A 322 -10.69 -11.16 13.96
C THR A 322 -11.83 -11.78 14.79
N ARG A 323 -12.72 -10.96 15.36
CA ARG A 323 -13.88 -11.44 16.12
C ARG A 323 -14.87 -12.20 15.25
N LEU A 324 -15.16 -11.69 14.04
CA LEU A 324 -16.01 -12.37 13.08
C LEU A 324 -15.44 -13.73 12.66
N SER A 325 -14.17 -13.76 12.27
CA SER A 325 -13.50 -15.02 11.92
C SER A 325 -13.47 -16.01 13.09
N ALA A 326 -13.24 -15.52 14.30
CA ALA A 326 -13.27 -16.35 15.51
C ALA A 326 -14.67 -16.89 15.84
N GLY A 327 -15.70 -16.14 15.46
CA GLY A 327 -17.10 -16.57 15.55
C GLY A 327 -17.53 -17.54 14.46
N GLY A 328 -16.63 -17.97 13.58
CA GLY A 328 -16.91 -18.91 12.50
C GLY A 328 -17.55 -18.29 11.25
N VAL A 329 -17.56 -16.96 11.13
CA VAL A 329 -18.06 -16.29 9.92
C VAL A 329 -17.08 -16.54 8.78
N ALA A 330 -17.57 -17.02 7.63
CA ALA A 330 -16.77 -17.29 6.46
C ALA A 330 -16.01 -16.04 5.96
N ASP A 331 -14.80 -16.23 5.45
CA ASP A 331 -13.91 -15.14 5.03
C ASP A 331 -14.55 -14.23 3.97
N GLU A 332 -15.39 -14.78 3.10
CA GLU A 332 -16.12 -14.04 2.08
C GLU A 332 -17.09 -13.04 2.71
N TRP A 333 -17.86 -13.46 3.71
CA TRP A 333 -18.77 -12.60 4.44
C TRP A 333 -18.04 -11.53 5.25
N VAL A 334 -16.94 -11.91 5.90
CA VAL A 334 -16.12 -10.94 6.63
C VAL A 334 -15.54 -9.89 5.69
N THR A 335 -15.09 -10.32 4.49
CA THR A 335 -14.58 -9.42 3.46
C THR A 335 -15.65 -8.46 2.95
N GLN A 336 -16.90 -8.93 2.77
CA GLN A 336 -18.04 -8.11 2.38
C GLN A 336 -18.42 -7.13 3.50
N LEU A 337 -18.55 -7.57 4.74
CA LEU A 337 -18.85 -6.71 5.90
C LEU A 337 -17.76 -5.63 6.11
N LEU A 338 -16.52 -5.96 5.85
CA LEU A 338 -15.43 -4.99 5.82
C LEU A 338 -15.41 -4.14 4.55
N ARG A 339 -16.21 -4.46 3.54
CA ARG A 339 -16.21 -3.77 2.25
C ARG A 339 -14.80 -3.69 1.65
N GLN A 340 -14.12 -4.82 1.59
CA GLN A 340 -12.78 -4.98 1.02
C GLN A 340 -12.87 -5.74 -0.29
N GLY A 341 -12.17 -5.28 -1.33
CA GLY A 341 -12.14 -5.95 -2.63
C GLY A 341 -11.09 -7.07 -2.74
N ASP A 342 -10.24 -7.26 -1.73
CA ASP A 342 -9.13 -8.22 -1.76
C ASP A 342 -9.07 -9.02 -0.45
N SER A 343 -9.28 -10.33 -0.56
CA SER A 343 -9.18 -11.28 0.54
C SER A 343 -7.77 -11.35 1.14
N GLN A 344 -6.73 -11.08 0.36
CA GLN A 344 -5.35 -11.05 0.88
C GLN A 344 -5.12 -9.90 1.86
N VAL A 345 -5.82 -8.77 1.68
CA VAL A 345 -5.79 -7.67 2.65
C VAL A 345 -6.48 -8.09 3.94
N PHE A 346 -7.57 -8.86 3.85
CA PHE A 346 -8.26 -9.41 5.02
C PHE A 346 -7.35 -10.32 5.85
N LYS A 347 -6.61 -11.23 5.22
CA LYS A 347 -5.66 -12.13 5.93
C LYS A 347 -4.62 -11.41 6.79
N LYS A 348 -4.32 -10.14 6.49
CA LYS A 348 -3.43 -9.31 7.33
C LYS A 348 -4.10 -8.78 8.60
N TYR A 349 -5.42 -8.69 8.62
CA TYR A 349 -6.20 -8.14 9.72
C TYR A 349 -6.90 -9.23 10.54
N SER A 350 -7.26 -10.35 9.93
CA SER A 350 -7.81 -11.51 10.62
C SER A 350 -6.66 -12.33 11.21
N GLN A 351 -6.48 -12.25 12.51
CA GLN A 351 -5.44 -12.98 13.24
C GLN A 351 -6.09 -13.99 14.19
N MET A 352 -6.12 -15.25 13.78
CA MET A 352 -6.49 -16.31 14.71
C MET A 352 -5.43 -16.43 15.81
N LYS A 353 -5.85 -16.30 17.07
CA LYS A 353 -4.99 -16.60 18.22
C LYS A 353 -4.77 -18.10 18.36
N LEU A 354 -3.65 -18.51 18.97
CA LEU A 354 -3.32 -19.92 19.22
C LEU A 354 -4.46 -20.70 19.86
N LYS A 355 -5.23 -20.08 20.75
CA LYS A 355 -6.42 -20.69 21.35
C LYS A 355 -7.46 -21.10 20.32
N MET A 356 -7.81 -20.17 19.41
CA MET A 356 -8.77 -20.43 18.33
C MET A 356 -8.28 -21.48 17.34
N GLN A 357 -6.97 -21.51 17.07
CA GLN A 357 -6.36 -22.54 16.23
C GLN A 357 -6.46 -23.92 16.91
N ARG A 358 -6.25 -23.99 18.21
CA ARG A 358 -6.42 -25.24 18.98
C ARG A 358 -7.86 -25.71 18.98
N GLU A 359 -8.82 -24.80 19.25
CA GLU A 359 -10.26 -25.11 19.20
C GLU A 359 -10.70 -25.58 17.80
N ALA A 360 -10.13 -25.00 16.73
CA ALA A 360 -10.36 -25.48 15.37
C ALA A 360 -9.77 -26.86 15.11
N LEU A 361 -8.58 -27.16 15.68
CA LEU A 361 -7.94 -28.47 15.57
C LEU A 361 -8.71 -29.55 16.35
N GLU A 362 -9.38 -29.21 17.45
CA GLU A 362 -10.23 -30.13 18.19
C GLU A 362 -11.43 -30.60 17.35
N LYS A 363 -11.91 -29.77 16.38
CA LYS A 363 -12.96 -30.14 15.44
C LYS A 363 -12.47 -30.97 14.25
N LEU A 364 -11.20 -31.37 14.21
CA LEU A 364 -10.65 -32.15 13.11
C LEU A 364 -11.32 -33.52 13.06
N ASN A 365 -12.12 -33.75 12.03
CA ASN A 365 -12.72 -35.06 11.79
C ASN A 365 -11.71 -35.99 11.09
N ARG A 366 -11.10 -36.92 11.84
CA ARG A 366 -10.13 -37.86 11.30
C ARG A 366 -10.73 -38.96 10.44
N GLN A 367 -12.07 -39.13 10.49
CA GLN A 367 -12.84 -40.08 9.70
C GLN A 367 -13.57 -39.40 8.53
N ALA A 368 -13.28 -38.12 8.26
CA ALA A 368 -13.82 -37.45 7.09
C ALA A 368 -13.41 -38.21 5.83
N ASN A 369 -14.36 -38.59 5.01
CA ASN A 369 -14.18 -39.42 3.80
C ASN A 369 -13.92 -40.94 4.01
N GLU A 370 -13.98 -41.45 5.24
CA GLU A 370 -14.06 -42.88 5.44
C GLU A 370 -15.49 -43.35 5.09
N MET A 371 -15.62 -44.27 4.13
CA MET A 371 -16.88 -44.95 3.91
C MET A 371 -17.20 -45.79 5.15
N THR A 372 -18.28 -45.42 5.84
CA THR A 372 -18.88 -46.31 6.85
C THR A 372 -19.40 -47.53 6.13
N VAL A 373 -18.62 -48.64 6.14
CA VAL A 373 -19.13 -49.94 5.77
C VAL A 373 -20.15 -50.26 6.84
N GLN A 374 -21.44 -50.10 6.53
CA GLN A 374 -22.47 -50.65 7.41
C GLN A 374 -22.27 -52.19 7.46
N PRO A 375 -22.15 -52.79 8.63
CA PRO A 375 -22.09 -54.24 8.71
C PRO A 375 -23.39 -54.79 8.09
N THR A 376 -23.26 -55.50 7.00
CA THR A 376 -24.34 -56.23 6.39
C THR A 376 -24.97 -57.10 7.46
N GLN A 377 -26.19 -56.81 7.89
CA GLN A 377 -26.94 -57.70 8.78
C GLN A 377 -26.99 -59.06 8.16
N ALA A 378 -26.36 -60.02 8.82
CA ALA A 378 -26.44 -61.39 8.45
C ALA A 378 -27.89 -61.83 8.47
N VAL A 379 -28.46 -62.20 7.32
CA VAL A 379 -29.78 -62.81 7.20
C VAL A 379 -29.74 -64.11 7.97
N PRO A 380 -30.61 -64.33 8.94
CA PRO A 380 -30.63 -65.62 9.69
C PRO A 380 -31.09 -66.71 8.71
N LYS A 381 -30.23 -67.73 8.55
CA LYS A 381 -30.57 -68.99 7.85
C LYS A 381 -31.71 -69.61 8.64
N SER A 382 -32.95 -69.58 8.15
CA SER A 382 -34.07 -70.39 8.62
C SER A 382 -33.75 -71.84 8.29
N LEU A 383 -33.50 -72.63 9.30
CA LEU A 383 -33.63 -74.08 9.26
C LEU A 383 -35.10 -74.43 9.03
N GLY A 384 -35.44 -74.93 7.88
CA GLY A 384 -36.73 -75.52 7.57
C GLY A 384 -36.50 -76.96 7.13
N LEU A 385 -36.60 -77.86 8.09
CA LEU A 385 -36.88 -79.24 7.84
C LEU A 385 -38.31 -79.40 7.34
N GLY A 386 -38.52 -80.25 6.35
CA GLY A 386 -39.86 -80.65 5.91
C GLY A 386 -39.81 -81.60 4.73
N THR A 387 -39.40 -82.82 5.01
CA THR A 387 -39.67 -84.01 4.18
C THR A 387 -41.15 -84.33 4.20
N VAL A 388 -41.86 -84.47 3.09
CA VAL A 388 -42.96 -85.41 2.95
C VAL A 388 -43.08 -85.92 1.53
N LEU A 389 -43.15 -87.16 1.46
CA LEU A 389 -43.34 -88.12 0.41
C LEU A 389 -44.65 -87.99 -0.37
N ALA A 390 -44.63 -88.43 -1.61
CA ALA A 390 -45.44 -89.54 -2.22
C ALA A 390 -46.58 -89.16 -3.10
N GLN A 391 -46.50 -89.78 -4.26
CA GLN A 391 -47.58 -90.45 -5.08
C GLN A 391 -48.67 -89.58 -5.73
N VAL A 392 -48.77 -89.60 -6.96
CA VAL A 392 -49.18 -90.46 -8.06
C VAL A 392 -48.88 -89.78 -9.40
#